data_32fff5250b54fc6132bd9537eacf8895
#
_entry.id   32fff5250b54fc6132bd9537eacf8895
#
_cell.length_a   1.000
_cell.length_b   1.000
_cell.length_c   1.000
_cell.angle_alpha   90.00
_cell.angle_beta   90.00
_cell.angle_gamma   90.00
#
_symmetry.space_group_name_H-M   'P 1'
#
loop_
_entity.id
_entity.type
_entity.pdbx_description
1 polymer ?
#
loop_
_entity_poly.entity_id
_entity_poly.type
_entity_poly.pdbx_seq_one_letter_code
_entity_poly.pdbx_strand_id
1 'polypeptide(L)'
;DTPIKDMSTEAVNALLYGTNGEKIEMHRTNEFGSGVYHNTFEGIVENLERRFRETNSEWMKEEIGSFMSGVECPDCHGKRLKPIVLAVTIGGKNISDFCEMSIRDELNFIAENEPNLTEKQKQIGGQILKEIKNRLQFLQSVGLDYLTLARAAGTLSGGESQRIRLTTQ
;
A
#
# COMPACT_ATOMS: atom_id res chain seq x y z
N ASP A 1 -27.89 23.55 14.27
CA ASP A 1 -26.66 22.87 14.75
C ASP A 1 -27.04 21.51 15.33
N THR A 2 -27.18 20.51 14.47
CA THR A 2 -27.49 19.13 14.87
C THR A 2 -26.19 18.38 15.08
N PRO A 3 -25.91 17.77 16.26
CA PRO A 3 -24.76 16.91 16.45
C PRO A 3 -24.77 15.73 15.49
N ILE A 4 -23.60 15.28 15.02
CA ILE A 4 -23.49 14.16 14.03
C ILE A 4 -24.21 12.90 14.53
N LYS A 5 -24.14 12.59 15.81
CA LYS A 5 -24.84 11.45 16.42
C LYS A 5 -26.36 11.49 16.31
N ASP A 6 -26.93 12.68 16.12
CA ASP A 6 -28.38 12.93 16.04
C ASP A 6 -28.86 13.19 14.60
N MET A 7 -27.95 13.10 13.63
CA MET A 7 -28.26 13.22 12.20
C MET A 7 -28.88 11.93 11.65
N SER A 8 -29.75 12.08 10.63
CA SER A 8 -30.24 10.92 9.89
C SER A 8 -29.10 10.27 9.09
N THR A 9 -29.24 8.99 8.77
CA THR A 9 -28.28 8.25 7.93
C THR A 9 -28.06 8.93 6.57
N GLU A 10 -29.12 9.49 5.99
CA GLU A 10 -29.08 10.21 4.72
C GLU A 10 -28.27 11.50 4.84
N ALA A 11 -28.45 12.25 5.93
CA ALA A 11 -27.67 13.47 6.18
C ALA A 11 -26.18 13.17 6.42
N VAL A 12 -25.87 12.09 7.13
CA VAL A 12 -24.47 11.63 7.32
C VAL A 12 -23.85 11.19 5.99
N ASN A 13 -24.59 10.45 5.16
CA ASN A 13 -24.11 10.05 3.85
C ASN A 13 -23.86 11.26 2.93
N ALA A 14 -24.79 12.23 2.91
CA ALA A 14 -24.59 13.46 2.16
C ALA A 14 -23.38 14.26 2.67
N LEU A 15 -23.16 14.31 3.99
CA LEU A 15 -21.98 14.97 4.57
C LEU A 15 -20.68 14.28 4.16
N LEU A 16 -20.63 12.96 4.18
CA LEU A 16 -19.42 12.20 3.88
C LEU A 16 -19.14 12.13 2.38
N TYR A 17 -20.14 11.80 1.57
CA TYR A 17 -19.99 11.45 0.15
C TYR A 17 -20.59 12.49 -0.81
N GLY A 18 -21.14 13.57 -0.28
CA GLY A 18 -21.70 14.64 -1.08
C GLY A 18 -23.12 14.41 -1.58
N THR A 19 -23.56 15.29 -2.45
CA THR A 19 -24.93 15.31 -2.98
C THR A 19 -25.08 14.65 -4.35
N ASN A 20 -24.08 13.90 -4.82
CA ASN A 20 -24.08 13.23 -6.14
C ASN A 20 -24.46 14.14 -7.32
N GLY A 21 -24.10 15.42 -7.26
CA GLY A 21 -24.40 16.41 -8.27
C GLY A 21 -25.75 17.13 -8.08
N GLU A 22 -26.56 16.74 -7.11
CA GLU A 22 -27.77 17.49 -6.78
C GLU A 22 -27.42 18.82 -6.12
N LYS A 23 -28.10 19.89 -6.57
CA LYS A 23 -27.92 21.23 -6.02
C LYS A 23 -28.73 21.35 -4.74
N ILE A 24 -28.08 21.68 -3.65
CA ILE A 24 -28.70 22.02 -2.37
C ILE A 24 -28.82 23.52 -2.23
N GLU A 25 -29.88 23.97 -1.58
CA GLU A 25 -30.10 25.36 -1.23
C GLU A 25 -29.26 25.67 0.01
N MET A 26 -28.36 26.65 -0.13
CA MET A 26 -27.47 27.11 0.94
C MET A 26 -27.80 28.55 1.30
N HIS A 27 -28.05 28.80 2.58
CA HIS A 27 -28.26 30.13 3.11
C HIS A 27 -26.95 30.67 3.68
N ARG A 28 -26.47 31.77 3.14
CA ARG A 28 -25.30 32.47 3.67
C ARG A 28 -25.75 33.79 4.28
N THR A 29 -25.38 34.01 5.53
CA THR A 29 -25.54 35.29 6.22
C THR A 29 -24.17 35.77 6.65
N ASN A 30 -23.77 36.97 6.23
CA ASN A 30 -22.53 37.62 6.64
C ASN A 30 -22.83 39.10 6.93
N GLU A 31 -21.83 39.85 7.37
CA GLU A 31 -21.90 41.28 7.70
C GLU A 31 -22.40 42.18 6.54
N PHE A 32 -22.31 41.68 5.31
CA PHE A 32 -22.70 42.40 4.08
C PHE A 32 -24.09 42.02 3.55
N GLY A 33 -24.79 41.09 4.18
CA GLY A 33 -26.14 40.68 3.81
C GLY A 33 -26.38 39.17 3.91
N SER A 34 -27.62 38.79 3.57
CA SER A 34 -28.04 37.38 3.46
C SER A 34 -28.35 37.05 2.00
N GLY A 35 -27.96 35.87 1.56
CA GLY A 35 -28.22 35.37 0.22
C GLY A 35 -28.49 33.88 0.20
N VAL A 36 -29.31 33.45 -0.77
CA VAL A 36 -29.60 32.05 -1.05
C VAL A 36 -28.89 31.68 -2.34
N TYR A 37 -28.11 30.61 -2.33
CA TYR A 37 -27.46 30.09 -3.52
C TYR A 37 -27.60 28.57 -3.58
N HIS A 38 -27.64 28.06 -4.82
CA HIS A 38 -27.74 26.64 -5.06
C HIS A 38 -26.40 26.11 -5.52
N ASN A 39 -25.83 25.18 -4.76
CA ASN A 39 -24.55 24.57 -5.10
C ASN A 39 -24.59 23.08 -4.81
N THR A 40 -23.70 22.35 -5.49
CA THR A 40 -23.42 20.94 -5.18
C THR A 40 -22.42 20.87 -4.03
N PHE A 41 -22.54 19.84 -3.23
CA PHE A 41 -21.58 19.57 -2.16
C PHE A 41 -20.83 18.27 -2.48
N GLU A 42 -19.50 18.34 -2.59
CA GLU A 42 -18.65 17.20 -2.97
C GLU A 42 -18.50 16.15 -1.85
N GLY A 43 -18.82 16.51 -0.61
CA GLY A 43 -18.60 15.65 0.55
C GLY A 43 -17.19 15.75 1.13
N ILE A 44 -17.06 15.30 2.39
CA ILE A 44 -15.79 15.38 3.13
C ILE A 44 -14.76 14.42 2.52
N VAL A 45 -15.17 13.19 2.18
CA VAL A 45 -14.25 12.16 1.67
C VAL A 45 -13.62 12.59 0.36
N GLU A 46 -14.45 12.97 -0.63
CA GLU A 46 -13.96 13.40 -1.95
C GLU A 46 -13.11 14.68 -1.86
N ASN A 47 -13.52 15.63 -1.00
CA ASN A 47 -12.72 16.83 -0.73
C ASN A 47 -11.33 16.50 -0.20
N LEU A 48 -11.23 15.62 0.81
CA LEU A 48 -9.95 15.21 1.38
C LEU A 48 -9.09 14.45 0.37
N GLU A 49 -9.68 13.53 -0.40
CA GLU A 49 -8.96 12.80 -1.45
C GLU A 49 -8.42 13.74 -2.54
N ARG A 50 -9.22 14.70 -2.98
CA ARG A 50 -8.78 15.70 -3.95
C ARG A 50 -7.63 16.53 -3.38
N ARG A 51 -7.78 17.04 -2.16
CA ARG A 51 -6.72 17.82 -1.49
C ARG A 51 -5.46 17.01 -1.29
N PHE A 52 -5.54 15.74 -0.95
CA PHE A 52 -4.37 14.86 -0.81
C PHE A 52 -3.62 14.71 -2.15
N ARG A 53 -4.35 14.60 -3.26
CA ARG A 53 -3.74 14.49 -4.60
C ARG A 53 -3.13 15.81 -5.09
N GLU A 54 -3.77 16.93 -4.81
CA GLU A 54 -3.39 18.24 -5.37
C GLU A 54 -2.36 18.97 -4.53
N THR A 55 -2.22 18.68 -3.24
CA THR A 55 -1.29 19.41 -2.38
C THR A 55 0.17 19.02 -2.64
N ASN A 56 1.03 20.04 -2.65
CA ASN A 56 2.49 19.88 -2.68
C ASN A 56 3.12 19.96 -1.27
N SER A 57 2.32 20.18 -0.22
CA SER A 57 2.78 20.28 1.16
C SER A 57 2.85 18.90 1.80
N GLU A 58 4.05 18.46 2.18
CA GLU A 58 4.24 17.19 2.88
C GLU A 58 3.47 17.15 4.21
N TRP A 59 3.46 18.25 4.97
CA TRP A 59 2.68 18.37 6.20
C TRP A 59 1.18 18.12 5.97
N MET A 60 0.61 18.72 4.91
CA MET A 60 -0.80 18.53 4.56
C MET A 60 -1.09 17.09 4.13
N LYS A 61 -0.15 16.44 3.44
CA LYS A 61 -0.26 15.01 3.10
C LYS A 61 -0.24 14.12 4.32
N GLU A 62 0.65 14.39 5.28
CA GLU A 62 0.71 13.66 6.55
C GLU A 62 -0.57 13.82 7.34
N GLU A 63 -1.08 15.06 7.46
CA GLU A 63 -2.32 15.35 8.19
C GLU A 63 -3.52 14.61 7.58
N ILE A 64 -3.74 14.74 6.26
CA ILE A 64 -4.84 14.04 5.57
C ILE A 64 -4.60 12.52 5.61
N GLY A 65 -3.36 12.07 5.42
CA GLY A 65 -2.97 10.67 5.48
C GLY A 65 -3.27 10.01 6.82
N SER A 66 -3.29 10.77 7.93
CA SER A 66 -3.64 10.26 9.25
C SER A 66 -5.10 9.77 9.36
N PHE A 67 -5.97 10.27 8.48
CA PHE A 67 -7.38 9.82 8.37
C PHE A 67 -7.56 8.66 7.39
N MET A 68 -6.51 8.26 6.67
CA MET A 68 -6.55 7.15 5.71
C MET A 68 -6.07 5.86 6.35
N SER A 69 -6.73 4.76 6.00
CA SER A 69 -6.28 3.41 6.35
C SER A 69 -5.92 2.63 5.09
N GLY A 70 -4.90 1.77 5.20
CA GLY A 70 -4.57 0.85 4.12
C GLY A 70 -5.67 -0.21 3.98
N VAL A 71 -6.28 -0.27 2.81
CA VAL A 71 -7.27 -1.28 2.47
C VAL A 71 -6.65 -2.26 1.48
N GLU A 72 -6.89 -3.55 1.70
CA GLU A 72 -6.45 -4.58 0.78
C GLU A 72 -7.14 -4.42 -0.59
N CYS A 73 -6.35 -4.47 -1.65
CA CYS A 73 -6.89 -4.36 -3.02
C CYS A 73 -7.82 -5.56 -3.32
N PRO A 74 -9.08 -5.33 -3.72
CA PRO A 74 -10.04 -6.40 -3.99
C PRO A 74 -9.65 -7.28 -5.18
N ASP A 75 -8.86 -6.77 -6.12
CA ASP A 75 -8.46 -7.52 -7.32
C ASP A 75 -7.26 -8.45 -7.07
N CYS A 76 -6.26 -8.00 -6.32
CA CYS A 76 -5.04 -8.77 -6.13
C CYS A 76 -4.86 -9.31 -4.71
N HIS A 77 -5.75 -8.98 -3.77
CA HIS A 77 -5.72 -9.45 -2.38
C HIS A 77 -4.32 -9.33 -1.75
N GLY A 78 -3.75 -8.13 -1.85
CA GLY A 78 -2.42 -7.81 -1.34
C GLY A 78 -1.23 -8.33 -2.18
N LYS A 79 -1.44 -9.21 -3.15
CA LYS A 79 -0.36 -9.86 -3.93
C LYS A 79 0.32 -8.94 -4.95
N ARG A 80 -0.27 -7.78 -5.28
CA ARG A 80 0.27 -6.74 -6.19
C ARG A 80 0.52 -7.21 -7.62
N LEU A 81 0.15 -8.43 -7.98
CA LEU A 81 0.38 -9.07 -9.28
C LEU A 81 -0.91 -9.63 -9.85
N LYS A 82 -0.98 -9.69 -11.18
CA LYS A 82 -2.09 -10.32 -11.89
C LYS A 82 -2.07 -11.85 -11.68
N PRO A 83 -3.25 -12.54 -11.67
CA PRO A 83 -3.32 -13.98 -11.49
C PRO A 83 -2.45 -14.79 -12.47
N ILE A 84 -2.34 -14.33 -13.74
CA ILE A 84 -1.52 -14.99 -14.74
C ILE A 84 -0.03 -15.00 -14.40
N VAL A 85 0.48 -13.97 -13.70
CA VAL A 85 1.87 -13.92 -13.25
C VAL A 85 2.07 -14.88 -12.08
N LEU A 86 1.08 -15.00 -11.20
CA LEU A 86 1.09 -15.92 -10.07
C LEU A 86 0.94 -17.40 -10.47
N ALA A 87 0.52 -17.66 -11.72
CA ALA A 87 0.47 -19.03 -12.26
C ALA A 87 1.88 -19.61 -12.56
N VAL A 88 2.91 -18.75 -12.64
CA VAL A 88 4.30 -19.21 -12.81
C VAL A 88 4.84 -19.65 -11.45
N THR A 89 5.28 -20.91 -11.36
CA THR A 89 5.78 -21.49 -10.11
C THR A 89 7.15 -22.15 -10.29
N ILE A 90 7.94 -22.13 -9.22
CA ILE A 90 9.20 -22.89 -9.07
C ILE A 90 9.07 -23.68 -7.76
N GLY A 91 9.31 -24.96 -7.76
CA GLY A 91 9.16 -25.80 -6.57
C GLY A 91 7.75 -25.73 -5.93
N GLY A 92 6.71 -25.48 -6.74
CA GLY A 92 5.32 -25.37 -6.27
C GLY A 92 4.94 -24.01 -5.66
N LYS A 93 5.86 -23.03 -5.61
CA LYS A 93 5.61 -21.67 -5.08
C LYS A 93 5.70 -20.64 -6.19
N ASN A 94 4.78 -19.68 -6.18
CA ASN A 94 4.86 -18.49 -7.03
C ASN A 94 5.69 -17.39 -6.35
N ILE A 95 5.89 -16.28 -7.06
CA ILE A 95 6.72 -15.16 -6.55
C ILE A 95 6.12 -14.50 -5.29
N SER A 96 4.79 -14.44 -5.16
CA SER A 96 4.15 -13.89 -3.94
C SER A 96 4.40 -14.81 -2.75
N ASP A 97 4.18 -16.13 -2.95
CA ASP A 97 4.42 -17.13 -1.90
C ASP A 97 5.89 -17.12 -1.45
N PHE A 98 6.82 -16.92 -2.39
CA PHE A 98 8.26 -16.79 -2.09
C PHE A 98 8.53 -15.53 -1.26
N CYS A 99 8.03 -14.36 -1.66
CA CYS A 99 8.25 -13.10 -0.94
C CYS A 99 7.58 -13.05 0.45
N GLU A 100 6.59 -13.89 0.72
CA GLU A 100 5.96 -14.02 2.04
C GLU A 100 6.76 -14.90 3.01
N MET A 101 7.71 -15.66 2.52
CA MET A 101 8.61 -16.46 3.35
C MET A 101 9.60 -15.56 4.12
N SER A 102 10.12 -16.05 5.23
CA SER A 102 11.25 -15.39 5.88
C SER A 102 12.51 -15.52 5.00
N ILE A 103 13.43 -14.55 5.09
CA ILE A 103 14.71 -14.59 4.36
C ILE A 103 15.45 -15.92 4.60
N ARG A 104 15.36 -16.45 5.83
CA ARG A 104 15.90 -17.78 6.15
C ARG A 104 15.26 -18.88 5.33
N ASP A 105 13.93 -18.88 5.23
CA ASP A 105 13.18 -19.90 4.50
C ASP A 105 13.36 -19.74 2.99
N GLU A 106 13.49 -18.50 2.48
CA GLU A 106 13.84 -18.23 1.09
C GLU A 106 15.18 -18.83 0.70
N LEU A 107 16.21 -18.68 1.54
CA LEU A 107 17.52 -19.29 1.32
C LEU A 107 17.46 -20.82 1.33
N ASN A 108 16.72 -21.43 2.25
CA ASN A 108 16.49 -22.87 2.30
C ASN A 108 15.76 -23.35 1.04
N PHE A 109 14.69 -22.65 0.65
CA PHE A 109 13.92 -22.97 -0.54
C PHE A 109 14.77 -22.92 -1.81
N ILE A 110 15.65 -21.91 -1.95
CA ILE A 110 16.58 -21.84 -3.07
C ILE A 110 17.55 -23.03 -3.04
N ALA A 111 18.12 -23.36 -1.89
CA ALA A 111 19.07 -24.46 -1.76
C ALA A 111 18.44 -25.82 -2.13
N GLU A 112 17.18 -26.05 -1.78
CA GLU A 112 16.44 -27.27 -2.10
C GLU A 112 16.07 -27.38 -3.58
N ASN A 113 15.74 -26.25 -4.22
CA ASN A 113 15.22 -26.26 -5.59
C ASN A 113 16.28 -26.02 -6.68
N GLU A 114 17.39 -25.33 -6.37
CA GLU A 114 18.49 -25.06 -7.32
C GLU A 114 19.06 -26.33 -7.97
N PRO A 115 19.28 -27.47 -7.27
CA PRO A 115 19.77 -28.69 -7.88
C PRO A 115 18.80 -29.28 -8.93
N ASN A 116 17.51 -29.03 -8.76
CA ASN A 116 16.44 -29.57 -9.62
C ASN A 116 16.23 -28.77 -10.91
N LEU A 117 16.94 -27.64 -11.08
CA LEU A 117 16.85 -26.82 -12.29
C LEU A 117 17.52 -27.53 -13.47
N THR A 118 16.86 -27.51 -14.63
CA THR A 118 17.44 -27.99 -15.88
C THR A 118 18.64 -27.12 -16.29
N GLU A 119 19.54 -27.67 -17.13
CA GLU A 119 20.71 -26.92 -17.61
C GLU A 119 20.31 -25.61 -18.34
N LYS A 120 19.22 -25.64 -19.10
CA LYS A 120 18.68 -24.43 -19.75
C LYS A 120 18.22 -23.38 -18.72
N GLN A 121 17.55 -23.79 -17.64
CA GLN A 121 17.12 -22.89 -16.57
C GLN A 121 18.32 -22.31 -15.80
N LYS A 122 19.36 -23.14 -15.54
CA LYS A 122 20.60 -22.68 -14.91
C LYS A 122 21.33 -21.67 -15.80
N GLN A 123 21.37 -21.92 -17.10
CA GLN A 123 22.01 -21.01 -18.06
C GLN A 123 21.30 -19.64 -18.13
N ILE A 124 19.97 -19.62 -18.07
CA ILE A 124 19.17 -18.39 -18.12
C ILE A 124 19.18 -17.68 -16.76
N GLY A 125 18.92 -18.40 -15.69
CA GLY A 125 18.63 -17.84 -14.37
C GLY A 125 19.79 -17.89 -13.37
N GLY A 126 20.87 -18.62 -13.64
CA GLY A 126 21.92 -18.90 -12.67
C GLY A 126 22.62 -17.64 -12.14
N GLN A 127 22.90 -16.68 -13.00
CA GLN A 127 23.50 -15.40 -12.59
C GLN A 127 22.55 -14.59 -11.66
N ILE A 128 21.26 -14.56 -12.03
CA ILE A 128 20.22 -13.86 -11.27
C ILE A 128 20.04 -14.53 -9.91
N LEU A 129 19.98 -15.86 -9.89
CA LEU A 129 19.83 -16.66 -8.67
C LEU A 129 21.01 -16.46 -7.71
N LYS A 130 22.23 -16.42 -8.25
CA LYS A 130 23.44 -16.13 -7.47
C LYS A 130 23.37 -14.77 -6.80
N GLU A 131 22.91 -13.74 -7.54
CA GLU A 131 22.78 -12.39 -7.01
C GLU A 131 21.69 -12.31 -5.92
N ILE A 132 20.56 -12.97 -6.14
CA ILE A 132 19.49 -13.06 -5.12
C ILE A 132 20.02 -13.73 -3.85
N LYS A 133 20.72 -14.86 -3.97
CA LYS A 133 21.33 -15.57 -2.82
C LYS A 133 22.30 -14.67 -2.06
N ASN A 134 23.18 -13.96 -2.74
CA ASN A 134 24.13 -13.07 -2.11
C ASN A 134 23.42 -11.98 -1.29
N ARG A 135 22.38 -11.36 -1.83
CA ARG A 135 21.61 -10.33 -1.13
C ARG A 135 20.85 -10.87 0.07
N LEU A 136 20.22 -12.04 -0.06
CA LEU A 136 19.53 -12.69 1.05
C LEU A 136 20.51 -13.10 2.16
N GLN A 137 21.68 -13.67 1.80
CA GLN A 137 22.73 -14.02 2.75
C GLN A 137 23.28 -12.79 3.48
N PHE A 138 23.41 -11.66 2.78
CA PHE A 138 23.80 -10.43 3.43
C PHE A 138 22.74 -9.97 4.44
N LEU A 139 21.47 -9.98 4.08
CA LEU A 139 20.37 -9.65 5.03
C LEU A 139 20.40 -10.59 6.24
N GLN A 140 20.65 -11.86 6.04
CA GLN A 140 20.81 -12.83 7.12
C GLN A 140 22.02 -12.49 8.01
N SER A 141 23.16 -12.10 7.42
CA SER A 141 24.38 -11.77 8.16
C SER A 141 24.24 -10.56 9.08
N VAL A 142 23.35 -9.62 8.72
CA VAL A 142 23.03 -8.45 9.56
C VAL A 142 21.87 -8.70 10.53
N GLY A 143 21.44 -9.97 10.67
CA GLY A 143 20.42 -10.40 11.63
C GLY A 143 18.98 -10.00 11.24
N LEU A 144 18.68 -9.95 9.93
CA LEU A 144 17.34 -9.66 9.38
C LEU A 144 16.68 -10.89 8.76
N ASP A 145 17.12 -12.09 9.10
CA ASP A 145 16.69 -13.35 8.54
C ASP A 145 15.21 -13.71 8.83
N TYR A 146 14.60 -13.06 9.81
CA TYR A 146 13.18 -13.19 10.17
C TYR A 146 12.25 -12.32 9.33
N LEU A 147 12.77 -11.32 8.58
CA LEU A 147 11.96 -10.46 7.74
C LEU A 147 11.47 -11.20 6.49
N THR A 148 10.39 -10.68 5.91
CA THR A 148 9.86 -11.11 4.62
C THR A 148 10.02 -10.00 3.58
N LEU A 149 10.26 -10.36 2.30
CA LEU A 149 10.35 -9.38 1.22
C LEU A 149 9.00 -8.68 0.94
N ALA A 150 7.88 -9.32 1.29
CA ALA A 150 6.54 -8.75 1.15
C ALA A 150 6.24 -7.64 2.16
N ARG A 151 7.04 -7.53 3.24
CA ARG A 151 6.79 -6.56 4.31
C ARG A 151 6.90 -5.13 3.81
N ALA A 152 5.89 -4.31 4.12
CA ALA A 152 5.86 -2.91 3.73
C ALA A 152 6.98 -2.11 4.43
N ALA A 153 7.72 -1.30 3.67
CA ALA A 153 8.87 -0.53 4.19
C ALA A 153 8.50 0.39 5.35
N GLY A 154 7.29 0.96 5.34
CA GLY A 154 6.79 1.82 6.43
C GLY A 154 6.57 1.11 7.76
N THR A 155 6.58 -0.23 7.80
CA THR A 155 6.44 -1.03 9.03
C THR A 155 7.78 -1.42 9.65
N LEU A 156 8.89 -1.08 8.99
CA LEU A 156 10.23 -1.38 9.48
C LEU A 156 10.61 -0.44 10.63
N SER A 157 11.23 -0.99 11.65
CA SER A 157 11.85 -0.18 12.69
C SER A 157 13.05 0.62 12.16
N GLY A 158 13.44 1.69 12.87
CA GLY A 158 14.61 2.48 12.49
C GLY A 158 15.89 1.64 12.38
N GLY A 159 16.08 0.68 13.29
CA GLY A 159 17.24 -0.21 13.27
C GLY A 159 17.21 -1.21 12.11
N GLU A 160 16.05 -1.73 11.72
CA GLU A 160 15.88 -2.57 10.53
C GLU A 160 16.21 -1.79 9.26
N SER A 161 15.63 -0.60 9.12
CA SER A 161 15.87 0.29 7.98
C SER A 161 17.35 0.68 7.84
N GLN A 162 18.03 0.95 8.95
CA GLN A 162 19.46 1.27 8.94
C GLN A 162 20.30 0.07 8.48
N ARG A 163 20.00 -1.15 8.95
CA ARG A 163 20.71 -2.36 8.52
C ARG A 163 20.47 -2.68 7.06
N ILE A 164 19.24 -2.49 6.55
CA ILE A 164 18.93 -2.67 5.12
C ILE A 164 19.74 -1.68 4.26
N ARG A 165 19.92 -0.43 4.69
CA ARG A 165 20.74 0.54 3.93
C ARG A 165 22.20 0.11 3.79
N LEU A 166 22.75 -0.63 4.73
CA LEU A 166 24.12 -1.17 4.62
C LEU A 166 24.23 -2.22 3.50
N THR A 167 23.10 -2.80 3.04
CA THR A 167 23.09 -3.79 1.94
C THR A 167 23.23 -3.17 0.56
N THR A 168 23.08 -1.85 0.44
CA THR A 168 23.07 -1.12 -0.84
C THR A 168 24.37 -0.37 -1.12
N GLN A 169 25.33 -0.47 -0.22
CA GLN A 169 26.69 0.04 -0.38
C GLN A 169 27.63 -1.07 -0.84
#